data_f946069948fdd22958f09ac163328d08
#
_entry.id   f946069948fdd22958f09ac163328d08
#
_cell.length_a   1.000
_cell.length_b   1.000
_cell.length_c   1.000
_cell.angle_alpha   90.00
_cell.angle_beta   90.00
_cell.angle_gamma   90.00
#
_symmetry.space_group_name_H-M   'P 1'
#
loop_
_entity.id
_entity.type
_entity.pdbx_description
1 polymer ?
#
loop_
_entity_poly.entity_id
_entity_poly.type
_entity_poly.pdbx_seq_one_letter_code
_entity_poly.pdbx_strand_id
1 'polypeptide(L)'
;MSRFFTKRMIAAVLCVCMVLPLCACSSDKPEQKQIFAMDTVMTLTAYGKYAGEGINAAVGVINAMDDMLDPDNEGSYTSLINNAEGKDVIVTPQVNEMLSTALNVYDLSGGALDLSVYPLYEAWGEFKDETGRIPSDDEIKELRKNLGFGSTEITNFEGEANYSVRMPAGTQISFGAVAKGCASKYAIDAMRKSGVTSGIVSLGGNVQTLGTKPDGSNWIVAVEDPNDTSSY
;
A
#
# COMPACT_ATOMS: atom_id res chain seq x y z
N MET A 1 50.57 -35.78 -36.31
CA MET A 1 50.10 -34.40 -36.02
C MET A 1 48.60 -34.31 -35.76
N SER A 2 47.76 -35.09 -36.37
CA SER A 2 46.29 -35.03 -36.25
C SER A 2 45.71 -35.33 -34.80
N ARG A 3 46.23 -36.36 -34.12
CA ARG A 3 45.72 -36.78 -32.80
C ARG A 3 46.02 -35.80 -31.66
N PHE A 4 47.00 -34.92 -31.79
CA PHE A 4 47.32 -33.90 -30.77
C PHE A 4 46.40 -32.69 -30.88
N PHE A 5 45.96 -32.34 -32.08
CA PHE A 5 45.04 -31.25 -32.37
C PHE A 5 43.62 -31.58 -31.85
N THR A 6 43.18 -32.83 -32.06
CA THR A 6 41.85 -33.29 -31.62
C THR A 6 41.72 -33.31 -30.08
N LYS A 7 42.77 -33.75 -29.37
CA LYS A 7 42.78 -33.74 -27.90
C LYS A 7 42.75 -32.33 -27.31
N ARG A 8 43.45 -31.36 -27.93
CA ARG A 8 43.42 -29.94 -27.50
C ARG A 8 42.09 -29.27 -27.80
N MET A 9 41.42 -29.59 -28.90
CA MET A 9 40.07 -29.10 -29.19
C MET A 9 39.03 -29.67 -28.23
N ILE A 10 39.10 -30.97 -27.91
CA ILE A 10 38.18 -31.60 -26.94
C ILE A 10 38.38 -31.00 -25.52
N ALA A 11 39.62 -30.73 -25.11
CA ALA A 11 39.91 -30.09 -23.83
C ALA A 11 39.41 -28.64 -23.78
N ALA A 12 39.51 -27.87 -24.87
CA ALA A 12 38.99 -26.51 -24.97
C ALA A 12 37.46 -26.48 -24.93
N VAL A 13 36.77 -27.39 -25.61
CA VAL A 13 35.31 -27.52 -25.58
C VAL A 13 34.82 -27.96 -24.19
N LEU A 14 35.50 -28.89 -23.52
CA LEU A 14 35.20 -29.30 -22.15
C LEU A 14 35.40 -28.15 -21.15
N CYS A 15 36.43 -27.30 -21.30
CA CYS A 15 36.62 -26.12 -20.47
C CYS A 15 35.51 -25.06 -20.67
N VAL A 16 35.07 -24.85 -21.91
CA VAL A 16 33.94 -23.91 -22.22
C VAL A 16 32.62 -24.43 -21.65
N CYS A 17 32.38 -25.74 -21.69
CA CYS A 17 31.17 -26.34 -21.11
C CYS A 17 31.17 -26.35 -19.57
N MET A 18 32.33 -26.28 -18.90
CA MET A 18 32.38 -26.15 -17.42
C MET A 18 32.22 -24.72 -16.92
N VAL A 19 32.36 -23.70 -17.75
CA VAL A 19 32.19 -22.29 -17.36
C VAL A 19 30.74 -21.84 -17.52
N LEU A 20 29.91 -22.52 -18.29
CA LEU A 20 28.52 -22.15 -18.54
C LEU A 20 27.55 -22.38 -17.37
N PRO A 21 27.75 -23.32 -16.42
CA PRO A 21 26.82 -23.45 -15.28
C PRO A 21 27.08 -22.50 -14.12
N LEU A 22 28.12 -21.66 -14.15
CA LEU A 22 28.41 -20.75 -13.02
C LEU A 22 27.60 -19.44 -13.03
N CYS A 23 26.80 -19.19 -14.04
CA CYS A 23 25.91 -18.03 -14.11
C CYS A 23 24.45 -18.32 -13.70
N ALA A 24 24.11 -19.52 -13.26
CA ALA A 24 22.73 -19.94 -12.93
C ALA A 24 22.47 -20.08 -11.43
N CYS A 25 23.14 -19.29 -10.59
CA CYS A 25 22.72 -19.09 -9.21
C CYS A 25 22.09 -17.70 -9.07
N SER A 26 20.98 -17.45 -9.73
CA SER A 26 19.99 -16.52 -9.22
C SER A 26 19.34 -17.24 -8.04
N SER A 27 19.41 -16.66 -6.86
CA SER A 27 18.79 -17.26 -5.69
C SER A 27 17.28 -17.23 -5.88
N ASP A 28 16.69 -18.36 -6.26
CA ASP A 28 15.24 -18.54 -6.34
C ASP A 28 14.57 -18.46 -4.96
N LYS A 29 15.39 -18.24 -3.91
CA LYS A 29 14.89 -18.06 -2.55
C LYS A 29 14.32 -16.66 -2.40
N PRO A 30 13.08 -16.54 -1.93
CA PRO A 30 12.51 -15.25 -1.58
C PRO A 30 13.22 -14.63 -0.39
N GLU A 31 13.36 -13.31 -0.41
CA GLU A 31 13.46 -12.54 0.81
C GLU A 31 12.06 -12.13 1.24
N GLN A 32 11.79 -12.22 2.55
CA GLN A 32 10.51 -11.88 3.12
C GLN A 32 10.69 -11.05 4.38
N LYS A 33 9.82 -10.06 4.56
CA LYS A 33 9.77 -9.25 5.77
C LYS A 33 8.34 -9.05 6.20
N GLN A 34 8.11 -9.16 7.52
CA GLN A 34 6.86 -8.76 8.15
C GLN A 34 7.07 -7.49 8.95
N ILE A 35 6.09 -6.60 8.90
CA ILE A 35 6.02 -5.37 9.69
C ILE A 35 4.61 -5.23 10.26
N PHE A 36 4.46 -4.37 11.26
CA PHE A 36 3.17 -3.89 11.74
C PHE A 36 3.07 -2.41 11.39
N ALA A 37 2.07 -2.00 10.62
CA ALA A 37 1.78 -0.64 10.23
C ALA A 37 0.29 -0.52 9.87
N MET A 38 -0.30 0.67 9.96
CA MET A 38 -1.72 0.92 9.66
C MET A 38 -2.64 -0.10 10.37
N ASP A 39 -2.36 -0.38 11.65
CA ASP A 39 -3.09 -1.28 12.55
C ASP A 39 -3.20 -2.73 12.05
N THR A 40 -2.24 -3.19 11.25
CA THR A 40 -2.28 -4.54 10.71
C THR A 40 -0.88 -5.14 10.48
N VAL A 41 -0.82 -6.47 10.43
CA VAL A 41 0.38 -7.18 9.99
C VAL A 41 0.46 -7.14 8.47
N MET A 42 1.63 -6.79 7.97
CA MET A 42 1.93 -6.70 6.55
C MET A 42 3.09 -7.63 6.20
N THR A 43 3.01 -8.29 5.06
CA THR A 43 4.05 -9.19 4.56
C THR A 43 4.51 -8.74 3.17
N LEU A 44 5.82 -8.56 3.02
CA LEU A 44 6.47 -8.23 1.76
C LEU A 44 7.40 -9.37 1.37
N THR A 45 7.31 -9.81 0.13
CA THR A 45 8.16 -10.86 -0.44
C THR A 45 8.70 -10.40 -1.78
N ALA A 46 9.99 -10.57 -1.99
CA ALA A 46 10.66 -10.26 -3.25
C ALA A 46 11.69 -11.33 -3.61
N TYR A 47 12.01 -11.41 -4.89
CA TYR A 47 12.95 -12.37 -5.46
C TYR A 47 14.07 -11.66 -6.19
N GLY A 48 15.23 -12.31 -6.23
CA GLY A 48 16.39 -11.89 -7.01
C GLY A 48 17.36 -11.00 -6.23
N LYS A 49 18.37 -10.51 -6.95
CA LYS A 49 19.52 -9.81 -6.37
C LYS A 49 19.18 -8.59 -5.51
N TYR A 50 18.11 -7.88 -5.86
CA TYR A 50 17.72 -6.61 -5.23
C TYR A 50 16.55 -6.77 -4.26
N ALA A 51 16.20 -8.02 -3.92
CA ALA A 51 15.04 -8.32 -3.08
C ALA A 51 15.08 -7.58 -1.72
N GLY A 52 16.19 -7.68 -1.00
CA GLY A 52 16.34 -7.04 0.31
C GLY A 52 16.31 -5.52 0.25
N GLU A 53 16.98 -4.91 -0.75
CA GLU A 53 16.96 -3.47 -0.97
C GLU A 53 15.55 -2.99 -1.30
N GLY A 54 14.86 -3.69 -2.21
CA GLY A 54 13.49 -3.36 -2.60
C GLY A 54 12.50 -3.48 -1.45
N ILE A 55 12.58 -4.53 -0.63
CA ILE A 55 11.75 -4.70 0.57
C ILE A 55 11.99 -3.56 1.56
N ASN A 56 13.26 -3.19 1.81
CA ASN A 56 13.56 -2.10 2.74
C ASN A 56 13.04 -0.75 2.23
N ALA A 57 13.16 -0.48 0.94
CA ALA A 57 12.59 0.72 0.33
C ALA A 57 11.06 0.74 0.45
N ALA A 58 10.38 -0.38 0.19
CA ALA A 58 8.93 -0.52 0.33
C ALA A 58 8.47 -0.31 1.78
N VAL A 59 9.19 -0.88 2.76
CA VAL A 59 8.91 -0.69 4.20
C VAL A 59 9.04 0.79 4.59
N GLY A 60 10.09 1.47 4.09
CA GLY A 60 10.25 2.90 4.33
C GLY A 60 9.07 3.73 3.83
N VAL A 61 8.54 3.39 2.65
CA VAL A 61 7.35 4.03 2.08
C VAL A 61 6.09 3.75 2.92
N ILE A 62 5.88 2.50 3.33
CA ILE A 62 4.71 2.12 4.14
C ILE A 62 4.72 2.87 5.48
N ASN A 63 5.85 2.89 6.19
CA ASN A 63 5.96 3.60 7.47
C ASN A 63 5.73 5.11 7.30
N ALA A 64 6.29 5.72 6.26
CA ALA A 64 6.06 7.14 5.99
C ALA A 64 4.59 7.45 5.69
N MET A 65 3.87 6.53 5.05
CA MET A 65 2.44 6.69 4.81
C MET A 65 1.62 6.47 6.07
N ASP A 66 2.01 5.54 6.95
CA ASP A 66 1.41 5.33 8.25
C ASP A 66 1.47 6.62 9.08
N ASP A 67 2.69 7.15 9.28
CA ASP A 67 2.92 8.43 9.99
C ASP A 67 2.12 9.60 9.39
N MET A 68 2.02 9.65 8.05
CA MET A 68 1.36 10.72 7.30
C MET A 68 -0.16 10.70 7.44
N LEU A 69 -0.76 9.54 7.65
CA LEU A 69 -2.21 9.32 7.58
C LEU A 69 -2.85 8.97 8.91
N ASP A 70 -2.06 8.75 9.96
CA ASP A 70 -2.56 8.40 11.30
C ASP A 70 -3.35 9.59 11.89
N PRO A 71 -4.66 9.45 12.18
CA PRO A 71 -5.46 10.51 12.77
C PRO A 71 -5.02 10.88 14.18
N ASP A 72 -4.37 9.98 14.91
CA ASP A 72 -3.87 10.18 16.28
C ASP A 72 -2.51 10.90 16.32
N ASN A 73 -1.82 11.03 15.17
CA ASN A 73 -0.59 11.81 15.05
C ASN A 73 -0.90 13.27 14.71
N GLU A 74 -0.67 14.20 15.65
CA GLU A 74 -0.96 15.63 15.47
C GLU A 74 -0.30 16.27 14.24
N GLY A 75 0.83 15.71 13.77
CA GLY A 75 1.55 16.16 12.59
C GLY A 75 1.08 15.56 11.27
N SER A 76 0.18 14.59 11.30
CA SER A 76 -0.33 13.93 10.10
C SER A 76 -1.25 14.83 9.28
N TYR A 77 -1.35 14.55 7.98
CA TYR A 77 -2.33 15.25 7.13
C TYR A 77 -3.77 14.97 7.54
N THR A 78 -4.07 13.78 8.04
CA THR A 78 -5.40 13.46 8.56
C THR A 78 -5.75 14.35 9.74
N SER A 79 -4.87 14.46 10.73
CA SER A 79 -5.06 15.33 11.89
C SER A 79 -5.16 16.80 11.49
N LEU A 80 -4.29 17.28 10.60
CA LEU A 80 -4.34 18.67 10.10
C LEU A 80 -5.66 18.98 9.40
N ILE A 81 -6.17 18.07 8.56
CA ILE A 81 -7.46 18.24 7.87
C ILE A 81 -8.61 18.21 8.87
N ASN A 82 -8.60 17.28 9.82
CA ASN A 82 -9.66 17.10 10.82
C ASN A 82 -9.78 18.29 11.79
N ASN A 83 -8.70 19.04 12.00
CA ASN A 83 -8.65 20.21 12.86
C ASN A 83 -8.70 21.55 12.09
N ALA A 84 -8.92 21.52 10.79
CA ALA A 84 -8.84 22.71 9.94
C ALA A 84 -10.06 23.65 10.08
N GLU A 85 -11.20 23.17 10.59
CA GLU A 85 -12.42 23.97 10.79
C GLU A 85 -12.83 24.77 9.54
N GLY A 86 -12.84 24.12 8.40
CA GLY A 86 -13.22 24.74 7.12
C GLY A 86 -12.14 25.59 6.47
N LYS A 87 -10.90 25.57 6.98
CA LYS A 87 -9.77 26.28 6.40
C LYS A 87 -9.01 25.40 5.41
N ASP A 88 -8.21 26.04 4.57
CA ASP A 88 -7.33 25.34 3.63
C ASP A 88 -6.18 24.63 4.36
N VAL A 89 -5.93 23.37 3.98
CA VAL A 89 -4.75 22.59 4.40
C VAL A 89 -3.91 22.26 3.18
N ILE A 90 -2.63 22.60 3.23
CA ILE A 90 -1.70 22.25 2.15
C ILE A 90 -1.29 20.79 2.29
N VAL A 91 -1.46 20.03 1.22
CA VAL A 91 -1.17 18.59 1.18
C VAL A 91 -0.22 18.23 0.03
N THR A 92 0.47 17.12 0.18
CA THR A 92 1.37 16.58 -0.86
C THR A 92 0.58 15.96 -2.03
N PRO A 93 1.24 15.73 -3.19
CA PRO A 93 0.63 15.02 -4.31
C PRO A 93 0.08 13.64 -3.94
N GLN A 94 0.73 12.94 -3.02
CA GLN A 94 0.28 11.62 -2.56
C GLN A 94 -1.05 11.68 -1.82
N VAL A 95 -1.19 12.63 -0.88
CA VAL A 95 -2.45 12.84 -0.15
C VAL A 95 -3.55 13.30 -1.09
N ASN A 96 -3.24 14.21 -2.01
CA ASN A 96 -4.18 14.62 -3.05
C ASN A 96 -4.64 13.45 -3.93
N GLU A 97 -3.73 12.57 -4.36
CA GLU A 97 -4.08 11.38 -5.15
C GLU A 97 -5.08 10.50 -4.39
N MET A 98 -4.86 10.28 -3.09
CA MET A 98 -5.77 9.50 -2.26
C MET A 98 -7.14 10.15 -2.11
N LEU A 99 -7.18 11.45 -1.81
CA LEU A 99 -8.44 12.19 -1.68
C LEU A 99 -9.21 12.24 -3.00
N SER A 100 -8.52 12.53 -4.11
CA SER A 100 -9.15 12.56 -5.44
C SER A 100 -9.69 11.20 -5.86
N THR A 101 -8.96 10.12 -5.55
CA THR A 101 -9.41 8.75 -5.81
C THR A 101 -10.64 8.42 -4.97
N ALA A 102 -10.63 8.77 -3.68
CA ALA A 102 -11.77 8.54 -2.79
C ALA A 102 -13.00 9.36 -3.21
N LEU A 103 -12.84 10.63 -3.61
CA LEU A 103 -13.93 11.47 -4.14
C LEU A 103 -14.53 10.89 -5.41
N ASN A 104 -13.68 10.41 -6.33
CA ASN A 104 -14.18 9.75 -7.54
C ASN A 104 -15.01 8.49 -7.21
N VAL A 105 -14.59 7.69 -6.22
CA VAL A 105 -15.37 6.52 -5.79
C VAL A 105 -16.61 6.94 -5.03
N TYR A 106 -16.57 8.00 -4.22
CA TYR A 106 -17.75 8.60 -3.60
C TYR A 106 -18.81 8.93 -4.65
N ASP A 107 -18.43 9.65 -5.70
CA ASP A 107 -19.34 10.05 -6.79
C ASP A 107 -19.88 8.82 -7.55
N LEU A 108 -19.01 7.88 -7.96
CA LEU A 108 -19.41 6.67 -8.68
C LEU A 108 -20.31 5.76 -7.88
N SER A 109 -20.16 5.72 -6.56
CA SER A 109 -20.96 4.89 -5.64
C SER A 109 -22.23 5.58 -5.14
N GLY A 110 -22.47 6.83 -5.52
CA GLY A 110 -23.58 7.62 -4.99
C GLY A 110 -23.44 7.90 -3.49
N GLY A 111 -22.22 8.10 -3.02
CA GLY A 111 -21.90 8.38 -1.62
C GLY A 111 -21.75 7.15 -0.72
N ALA A 112 -21.70 5.94 -1.29
CA ALA A 112 -21.51 4.72 -0.48
C ALA A 112 -20.10 4.60 0.11
N LEU A 113 -19.06 5.10 -0.57
CA LEU A 113 -17.76 5.34 0.05
C LEU A 113 -17.71 6.78 0.56
N ASP A 114 -17.67 6.98 1.85
CA ASP A 114 -17.59 8.31 2.48
C ASP A 114 -16.54 8.29 3.59
N LEU A 115 -15.42 9.00 3.40
CA LEU A 115 -14.35 9.04 4.39
C LEU A 115 -14.76 9.80 5.66
N SER A 116 -15.79 10.65 5.60
CA SER A 116 -16.26 11.42 6.75
C SER A 116 -17.14 10.61 7.74
N VAL A 117 -17.32 9.31 7.50
CA VAL A 117 -17.89 8.41 8.51
C VAL A 117 -16.96 8.16 9.71
N TYR A 118 -15.75 8.70 9.71
CA TYR A 118 -14.73 8.49 10.75
C TYR A 118 -15.24 8.73 12.17
N PRO A 119 -15.96 9.83 12.52
CA PRO A 119 -16.52 10.02 13.86
C PRO A 119 -17.57 8.98 14.25
N LEU A 120 -18.32 8.45 13.28
CA LEU A 120 -19.23 7.33 13.52
C LEU A 120 -18.47 6.06 13.89
N TYR A 121 -17.40 5.75 13.13
CA TYR A 121 -16.52 4.62 13.43
C TYR A 121 -15.91 4.74 14.84
N GLU A 122 -15.39 5.91 15.22
CA GLU A 122 -14.84 6.18 16.56
C GLU A 122 -15.91 5.99 17.68
N ALA A 123 -17.15 6.37 17.40
CA ALA A 123 -18.25 6.24 18.37
C ALA A 123 -18.57 4.78 18.73
N TRP A 124 -18.32 3.83 17.81
CA TRP A 124 -18.47 2.40 18.08
C TRP A 124 -17.36 1.83 18.96
N GLY A 125 -16.19 2.47 19.04
CA GLY A 125 -15.07 2.11 19.92
C GLY A 125 -14.44 0.74 19.65
N GLU A 126 -14.71 0.15 18.49
CA GLU A 126 -14.58 -1.27 18.19
C GLU A 126 -13.14 -1.80 18.31
N PHE A 127 -12.14 -0.94 18.19
CA PHE A 127 -10.74 -1.36 18.21
C PHE A 127 -9.93 -0.79 19.37
N LYS A 128 -10.48 0.14 20.13
CA LYS A 128 -9.79 0.78 21.27
C LYS A 128 -10.25 0.26 22.64
N ASP A 129 -11.38 -0.44 22.68
CA ASP A 129 -12.00 -0.90 23.94
C ASP A 129 -12.59 -2.30 23.77
N GLU A 130 -12.15 -3.25 24.59
CA GLU A 130 -12.66 -4.64 24.63
C GLU A 130 -14.16 -4.74 24.99
N THR A 131 -14.78 -3.62 25.43
CA THR A 131 -16.16 -3.60 25.91
C THR A 131 -17.22 -3.43 24.81
N GLY A 132 -16.81 -3.06 23.58
CA GLY A 132 -17.71 -2.90 22.45
C GLY A 132 -18.89 -1.96 22.75
N ARG A 133 -18.70 -0.65 22.58
CA ARG A 133 -19.75 0.35 22.79
C ARG A 133 -20.72 0.36 21.62
N ILE A 134 -22.04 0.39 21.91
CA ILE A 134 -23.07 0.68 20.92
C ILE A 134 -23.54 2.13 21.12
N PRO A 135 -23.27 3.05 20.15
CA PRO A 135 -23.76 4.41 20.25
C PRO A 135 -25.29 4.47 20.17
N SER A 136 -25.91 5.46 20.85
CA SER A 136 -27.37 5.66 20.78
C SER A 136 -27.80 6.23 19.43
N ASP A 137 -29.08 6.04 19.07
CA ASP A 137 -29.66 6.60 17.85
C ASP A 137 -29.51 8.13 17.76
N ASP A 138 -29.64 8.84 18.89
CA ASP A 138 -29.47 10.28 18.94
C ASP A 138 -28.02 10.69 18.70
N GLU A 139 -27.06 9.97 19.24
CA GLU A 139 -25.63 10.18 18.99
C GLU A 139 -25.28 9.94 17.53
N ILE A 140 -25.71 8.83 16.94
CA ILE A 140 -25.54 8.54 15.52
C ILE A 140 -26.13 9.66 14.67
N LYS A 141 -27.34 10.15 15.02
CA LYS A 141 -28.00 11.23 14.30
C LYS A 141 -27.23 12.55 14.36
N GLU A 142 -26.63 12.89 15.51
CA GLU A 142 -25.80 14.10 15.63
C GLU A 142 -24.51 13.97 14.82
N LEU A 143 -23.79 12.86 14.93
CA LEU A 143 -22.54 12.61 14.18
C LEU A 143 -22.77 12.67 12.67
N ARG A 144 -23.89 12.13 12.18
CA ARG A 144 -24.25 12.20 10.75
C ARG A 144 -24.44 13.60 10.19
N LYS A 145 -24.63 14.63 11.01
CA LYS A 145 -24.72 16.02 10.53
C LYS A 145 -23.41 16.55 9.98
N ASN A 146 -22.30 15.97 10.38
CA ASN A 146 -20.94 16.37 9.98
C ASN A 146 -20.41 15.55 8.80
N LEU A 147 -21.23 14.69 8.18
CA LEU A 147 -20.85 14.04 6.93
C LEU A 147 -20.74 15.10 5.83
N GLY A 148 -19.57 15.27 5.28
CA GLY A 148 -19.28 16.36 4.35
C GLY A 148 -18.24 16.05 3.30
N PHE A 149 -17.80 14.79 3.19
CA PHE A 149 -16.71 14.40 2.30
C PHE A 149 -16.97 14.78 0.83
N GLY A 150 -18.20 14.61 0.33
CA GLY A 150 -18.58 14.99 -1.02
C GLY A 150 -18.51 16.50 -1.31
N SER A 151 -18.38 17.35 -0.28
CA SER A 151 -18.18 18.79 -0.41
C SER A 151 -16.71 19.22 -0.28
N THR A 152 -15.78 18.29 -0.39
CA THR A 152 -14.34 18.58 -0.35
C THR A 152 -13.93 19.37 -1.59
N GLU A 153 -13.25 20.49 -1.38
CA GLU A 153 -12.66 21.31 -2.42
C GLU A 153 -11.15 21.05 -2.49
N ILE A 154 -10.64 20.76 -3.69
CA ILE A 154 -9.20 20.59 -3.94
C ILE A 154 -8.77 21.62 -4.97
N THR A 155 -7.77 22.43 -4.62
CA THR A 155 -7.18 23.44 -5.50
C THR A 155 -5.71 23.12 -5.76
N ASN A 156 -5.32 23.10 -7.03
CA ASN A 156 -3.91 22.98 -7.42
C ASN A 156 -3.32 24.39 -7.55
N PHE A 157 -2.15 24.61 -6.95
CA PHE A 157 -1.39 25.84 -7.17
C PHE A 157 -0.53 25.69 -8.43
N GLU A 158 -0.76 26.54 -9.43
CA GLU A 158 0.01 26.54 -10.66
C GLU A 158 1.52 26.68 -10.37
N GLY A 159 2.30 25.72 -10.90
CA GLY A 159 3.76 25.71 -10.77
C GLY A 159 4.31 25.12 -9.46
N GLU A 160 3.45 24.65 -8.57
CA GLU A 160 3.85 24.00 -7.32
C GLU A 160 3.38 22.52 -7.28
N ALA A 161 4.15 21.69 -6.57
CA ALA A 161 3.80 20.29 -6.35
C ALA A 161 2.91 20.10 -5.10
N ASN A 162 2.11 21.12 -4.75
CA ASN A 162 1.25 21.14 -3.56
C ASN A 162 -0.19 21.44 -3.95
N TYR A 163 -1.10 20.95 -3.13
CA TYR A 163 -2.54 21.12 -3.28
C TYR A 163 -3.12 21.72 -2.00
N SER A 164 -4.14 22.56 -2.15
CA SER A 164 -4.97 22.98 -1.02
C SER A 164 -6.21 22.11 -0.97
N VAL A 165 -6.51 21.60 0.22
CA VAL A 165 -7.72 20.82 0.52
C VAL A 165 -8.52 21.57 1.56
N ARG A 166 -9.83 21.75 1.29
CA ARG A 166 -10.77 22.33 2.22
C ARG A 166 -12.01 21.44 2.35
N MET A 167 -12.43 21.17 3.57
CA MET A 167 -13.66 20.44 3.90
C MET A 167 -14.58 21.34 4.72
N PRO A 168 -15.90 21.10 4.75
CA PRO A 168 -16.80 21.83 5.64
C PRO A 168 -16.33 21.75 7.09
N ALA A 169 -16.55 22.83 7.87
CA ALA A 169 -16.23 22.84 9.29
C ALA A 169 -16.94 21.70 10.03
N GLY A 170 -16.24 21.06 10.97
CA GLY A 170 -16.73 19.89 11.70
C GLY A 170 -16.66 18.57 10.96
N THR A 171 -16.30 18.56 9.66
CA THR A 171 -16.07 17.31 8.92
C THR A 171 -14.72 16.72 9.33
N GLN A 172 -14.73 15.45 9.74
CA GLN A 172 -13.53 14.68 10.07
C GLN A 172 -13.48 13.41 9.24
N ILE A 173 -12.29 13.04 8.79
CA ILE A 173 -12.07 11.89 7.92
C ILE A 173 -11.05 10.90 8.48
N SER A 174 -11.06 9.67 7.95
CA SER A 174 -9.95 8.74 8.02
C SER A 174 -9.67 8.15 6.64
N PHE A 175 -8.38 7.94 6.34
CA PHE A 175 -7.96 7.28 5.10
C PHE A 175 -8.04 5.74 5.18
N GLY A 176 -8.52 5.14 6.27
CA GLY A 176 -8.52 3.69 6.49
C GLY A 176 -9.08 2.85 5.34
N ALA A 177 -10.10 3.37 4.64
CA ALA A 177 -10.71 2.69 3.49
C ALA A 177 -9.83 2.68 2.22
N VAL A 178 -8.87 3.60 2.07
CA VAL A 178 -8.07 3.78 0.83
C VAL A 178 -6.56 3.67 1.06
N ALA A 179 -6.07 3.87 2.28
CA ALA A 179 -4.67 3.96 2.61
C ALA A 179 -3.89 2.70 2.21
N LYS A 180 -4.39 1.49 2.51
CA LYS A 180 -3.69 0.24 2.20
C LYS A 180 -3.54 0.01 0.69
N GLY A 181 -4.54 0.39 -0.10
CA GLY A 181 -4.48 0.33 -1.57
C GLY A 181 -3.39 1.24 -2.13
N CYS A 182 -3.33 2.48 -1.64
CA CYS A 182 -2.28 3.43 -2.04
C CYS A 182 -0.90 2.99 -1.54
N ALA A 183 -0.78 2.55 -0.29
CA ALA A 183 0.48 2.08 0.29
C ALA A 183 1.04 0.89 -0.49
N SER A 184 0.21 -0.07 -0.90
CA SER A 184 0.66 -1.20 -1.71
C SER A 184 1.16 -0.77 -3.10
N LYS A 185 0.49 0.19 -3.76
CA LYS A 185 0.95 0.78 -5.02
C LYS A 185 2.34 1.41 -4.86
N TYR A 186 2.51 2.28 -3.87
CA TYR A 186 3.79 2.95 -3.64
C TYR A 186 4.89 1.99 -3.18
N ALA A 187 4.57 0.96 -2.39
CA ALA A 187 5.50 -0.10 -2.00
C ALA A 187 6.01 -0.88 -3.22
N ILE A 188 5.11 -1.30 -4.11
CA ILE A 188 5.46 -1.98 -5.38
C ILE A 188 6.30 -1.06 -6.27
N ASP A 189 6.00 0.22 -6.34
CA ASP A 189 6.79 1.18 -7.12
C ASP A 189 8.20 1.38 -6.54
N ALA A 190 8.33 1.39 -5.21
CA ALA A 190 9.64 1.44 -4.54
C ALA A 190 10.47 0.17 -4.82
N MET A 191 9.85 -1.01 -4.73
CA MET A 191 10.50 -2.28 -5.09
C MET A 191 10.97 -2.28 -6.54
N ARG A 192 10.12 -1.83 -7.47
CA ARG A 192 10.45 -1.73 -8.91
C ARG A 192 11.61 -0.75 -9.16
N LYS A 193 11.62 0.41 -8.50
CA LYS A 193 12.71 1.40 -8.60
C LYS A 193 14.03 0.86 -8.05
N SER A 194 14.00 -0.02 -7.06
CA SER A 194 15.18 -0.73 -6.54
C SER A 194 15.67 -1.87 -7.46
N GLY A 195 14.96 -2.16 -8.55
CA GLY A 195 15.36 -3.20 -9.52
C GLY A 195 14.73 -4.57 -9.25
N VAL A 196 13.76 -4.69 -8.34
CA VAL A 196 12.97 -5.91 -8.14
C VAL A 196 12.04 -6.09 -9.33
N THR A 197 11.99 -7.30 -9.89
CA THR A 197 11.14 -7.67 -11.03
C THR A 197 10.08 -8.71 -10.66
N SER A 198 10.19 -9.33 -9.51
CA SER A 198 9.26 -10.36 -9.01
C SER A 198 9.05 -10.18 -7.53
N GLY A 199 7.80 -9.95 -7.10
CA GLY A 199 7.45 -9.74 -5.71
C GLY A 199 5.96 -9.70 -5.46
N ILE A 200 5.59 -9.72 -4.19
CA ILE A 200 4.21 -9.61 -3.72
C ILE A 200 4.20 -8.89 -2.38
N VAL A 201 3.26 -7.99 -2.20
CA VAL A 201 2.97 -7.34 -0.94
C VAL A 201 1.54 -7.68 -0.50
N SER A 202 1.37 -7.98 0.78
CA SER A 202 0.08 -8.21 1.42
C SER A 202 -0.02 -7.28 2.63
N LEU A 203 -0.87 -6.29 2.54
CA LEU A 203 -1.06 -5.24 3.55
C LEU A 203 -2.42 -5.43 4.21
N GLY A 204 -2.49 -6.25 5.28
CA GLY A 204 -3.74 -6.54 5.97
C GLY A 204 -4.83 -7.12 5.04
N GLY A 205 -4.45 -8.04 4.15
CA GLY A 205 -5.36 -8.64 3.17
C GLY A 205 -5.45 -7.90 1.83
N ASN A 206 -4.97 -6.64 1.72
CA ASN A 206 -4.79 -5.98 0.43
C ASN A 206 -3.53 -6.53 -0.25
N VAL A 207 -3.68 -7.21 -1.39
CA VAL A 207 -2.58 -7.90 -2.08
C VAL A 207 -2.28 -7.21 -3.41
N GLN A 208 -1.00 -6.93 -3.64
CA GLN A 208 -0.51 -6.44 -4.93
C GLN A 208 0.76 -7.18 -5.34
N THR A 209 0.88 -7.49 -6.64
CA THR A 209 1.99 -8.26 -7.21
C THR A 209 2.86 -7.40 -8.11
N LEU A 210 4.13 -7.77 -8.22
CA LEU A 210 5.11 -7.21 -9.14
C LEU A 210 5.62 -8.30 -10.07
N GLY A 211 5.39 -8.13 -11.37
CA GLY A 211 5.82 -9.09 -12.39
C GLY A 211 5.20 -10.48 -12.23
N THR A 212 5.94 -11.49 -12.67
CA THR A 212 5.60 -12.91 -12.54
C THR A 212 6.43 -13.56 -11.42
N LYS A 213 6.10 -14.80 -11.06
CA LYS A 213 6.97 -15.61 -10.21
C LYS A 213 8.32 -15.89 -10.90
N PRO A 214 9.37 -16.28 -10.15
CA PRO A 214 10.70 -16.54 -10.74
C PRO A 214 10.72 -17.61 -11.82
N ASP A 215 9.79 -18.56 -11.77
CA ASP A 215 9.62 -19.61 -12.78
C ASP A 215 8.85 -19.15 -14.04
N GLY A 216 8.47 -17.87 -14.10
CA GLY A 216 7.70 -17.28 -15.19
C GLY A 216 6.19 -17.49 -15.10
N SER A 217 5.69 -18.22 -14.12
CA SER A 217 4.25 -18.41 -13.92
C SER A 217 3.59 -17.17 -13.31
N ASN A 218 2.28 -17.03 -13.48
CA ASN A 218 1.51 -15.95 -12.89
C ASN A 218 1.37 -16.12 -11.37
N TRP A 219 1.24 -15.02 -10.66
CA TRP A 219 0.79 -15.00 -9.29
C TRP A 219 -0.67 -15.47 -9.23
N ILE A 220 -0.98 -16.25 -8.21
CA ILE A 220 -2.36 -16.67 -7.91
C ILE A 220 -2.70 -16.05 -6.56
N VAL A 221 -3.74 -15.23 -6.54
CA VAL A 221 -4.29 -14.61 -5.33
C VAL A 221 -5.70 -15.13 -5.18
N ALA A 222 -6.00 -15.69 -4.01
CA ALA A 222 -7.33 -16.17 -3.66
C ALA A 222 -8.03 -15.15 -2.75
N VAL A 223 -9.35 -15.11 -2.83
CA VAL A 223 -10.21 -14.41 -1.87
C VAL A 223 -10.73 -15.46 -0.91
N GLU A 224 -10.49 -15.25 0.39
CA GLU A 224 -10.95 -16.16 1.44
C GLU A 224 -12.47 -16.16 1.54
N ASP A 225 -13.07 -17.33 1.72
CA ASP A 225 -14.52 -17.43 1.96
C ASP A 225 -14.83 -16.93 3.38
N PRO A 226 -15.67 -15.88 3.53
CA PRO A 226 -15.99 -15.32 4.84
C PRO A 226 -16.74 -16.29 5.77
N ASN A 227 -17.34 -17.36 5.23
CA ASN A 227 -18.07 -18.36 6.00
C ASN A 227 -17.25 -19.62 6.27
N ASP A 228 -16.16 -19.82 5.55
CA ASP A 228 -15.25 -20.95 5.71
C ASP A 228 -13.82 -20.53 5.40
N THR A 229 -13.11 -20.06 6.43
CA THR A 229 -11.72 -19.56 6.31
C THR A 229 -10.70 -20.65 5.94
N SER A 230 -11.13 -21.92 5.83
CA SER A 230 -10.32 -23.03 5.34
C SER A 230 -10.40 -23.24 3.84
N SER A 231 -11.28 -22.50 3.14
CA SER A 231 -11.53 -22.60 1.69
C SER A 231 -11.32 -21.27 0.97
N TYR A 232 -11.00 -21.36 -0.35
CA TYR A 232 -10.73 -20.22 -1.24
C TYR A 232 -11.60 -20.30 -2.47
#